data_c7b7a2eb229a61174184e08efba5e02a
#
_entry.id   c7b7a2eb229a61174184e08efba5e02a
#
_cell.length_a   1.000
_cell.length_b   1.000
_cell.length_c   1.000
_cell.angle_alpha   90.00
_cell.angle_beta   90.00
_cell.angle_gamma   90.00
#
_symmetry.space_group_name_H-M   'P 1'
#
loop_
_entity.id
_entity.type
_entity.pdbx_description
1 polymer ?
#
loop_
_entity_poly.entity_id
_entity_poly.type
_entity_poly.pdbx_seq_one_letter_code
_entity_poly.pdbx_strand_id
1 'polypeptide(L)'
;MESPSTLNQAADFGKIEYLESMSIMDRAIAAVRNGKIPNVALFFHYPPVYTVGRGKKPENYKNVEVVEVDRGGDVTYHGPGQLICYPIIDLRINWM
;
A
#
# COMPACT_ATOMS: atom_id res chain seq x y z
N MET A 1 -18.73 -12.11 -18.24
CA MET A 1 -17.49 -12.66 -17.63
C MET A 1 -16.48 -11.55 -17.41
N GLU A 2 -15.89 -11.50 -16.27
CA GLU A 2 -14.90 -10.48 -15.97
C GLU A 2 -13.54 -10.85 -16.52
N SER A 3 -12.80 -9.83 -16.96
CA SER A 3 -11.42 -9.99 -17.40
C SER A 3 -10.54 -10.33 -16.19
N PRO A 4 -9.49 -11.15 -16.35
CA PRO A 4 -8.53 -11.38 -15.28
C PRO A 4 -7.87 -10.10 -14.76
N SER A 5 -7.85 -9.03 -15.57
CA SER A 5 -7.29 -7.74 -15.17
C SER A 5 -8.25 -6.88 -14.37
N THR A 6 -9.50 -7.30 -14.21
CA THR A 6 -10.51 -6.52 -13.49
C THR A 6 -10.32 -6.66 -11.98
N LEU A 7 -10.43 -5.54 -11.27
CA LEU A 7 -10.48 -5.56 -9.81
C LEU A 7 -11.90 -5.95 -9.39
N ASN A 8 -12.08 -7.19 -8.98
CA ASN A 8 -13.39 -7.70 -8.58
C ASN A 8 -13.46 -8.09 -7.11
N GLN A 9 -12.42 -7.78 -6.36
CA GLN A 9 -12.37 -8.03 -4.92
C GLN A 9 -11.80 -6.85 -4.19
N ALA A 10 -12.26 -6.67 -2.97
CA ALA A 10 -11.76 -5.64 -2.07
C ALA A 10 -11.66 -6.22 -0.66
N ALA A 11 -10.63 -5.82 0.07
CA ALA A 11 -10.46 -6.22 1.46
C ALA A 11 -10.18 -4.98 2.29
N ASP A 12 -11.00 -4.75 3.31
CA ASP A 12 -10.86 -3.62 4.22
C ASP A 12 -10.29 -4.13 5.54
N PHE A 13 -9.09 -3.71 5.86
CA PHE A 13 -8.40 -4.13 7.09
C PHE A 13 -8.65 -3.18 8.26
N GLY A 14 -9.38 -2.10 8.02
CA GLY A 14 -9.67 -1.13 9.07
C GLY A 14 -8.41 -0.40 9.53
N LYS A 15 -8.40 -0.03 10.81
CA LYS A 15 -7.26 0.68 11.39
C LYS A 15 -6.15 -0.31 11.73
N ILE A 16 -4.94 -0.06 11.20
CA ILE A 16 -3.83 -0.99 11.30
C ILE A 16 -2.51 -0.20 11.34
N GLU A 17 -1.52 -0.72 12.02
CA GLU A 17 -0.19 -0.12 12.06
C GLU A 17 0.46 -0.18 10.69
N TYR A 18 1.23 0.86 10.33
CA TYR A 18 1.77 1.00 8.99
C TYR A 18 2.65 -0.20 8.58
N LEU A 19 3.57 -0.62 9.43
CA LEU A 19 4.47 -1.73 9.10
C LEU A 19 3.72 -3.05 8.95
N GLU A 20 2.66 -3.26 9.73
CA GLU A 20 1.82 -4.43 9.59
C GLU A 20 1.09 -4.43 8.25
N SER A 21 0.62 -3.26 7.79
CA SER A 21 -0.02 -3.16 6.48
C SER A 21 0.95 -3.48 5.34
N MET A 22 2.22 -3.12 5.49
CA MET A 22 3.23 -3.44 4.48
C MET A 22 3.44 -4.95 4.38
N SER A 23 3.44 -5.65 5.51
CA SER A 23 3.52 -7.10 5.52
C SER A 23 2.32 -7.75 4.81
N ILE A 24 1.13 -7.23 5.06
CA ILE A 24 -0.09 -7.70 4.38
C ILE A 24 0.04 -7.45 2.88
N MET A 25 0.52 -6.27 2.48
CA MET A 25 0.68 -5.93 1.07
C MET A 25 1.66 -6.86 0.37
N ASP A 26 2.79 -7.15 0.99
CA ASP A 26 3.78 -8.05 0.41
C ASP A 26 3.19 -9.44 0.16
N ARG A 27 2.40 -9.95 1.10
CA ARG A 27 1.75 -11.25 0.95
C ARG A 27 0.70 -11.22 -0.15
N ALA A 28 -0.06 -10.13 -0.25
CA ALA A 28 -1.08 -9.98 -1.29
C ALA A 28 -0.43 -9.91 -2.68
N ILE A 29 0.65 -9.16 -2.82
CA ILE A 29 1.38 -9.06 -4.08
C ILE A 29 1.87 -10.43 -4.52
N ALA A 30 2.46 -11.20 -3.61
CA ALA A 30 2.93 -12.55 -3.93
C ALA A 30 1.78 -13.47 -4.33
N ALA A 31 0.65 -13.40 -3.63
CA ALA A 31 -0.50 -14.25 -3.92
C ALA A 31 -1.12 -13.93 -5.28
N VAL A 32 -1.23 -12.65 -5.63
CA VAL A 32 -1.74 -12.25 -6.95
C VAL A 32 -0.77 -12.68 -8.05
N ARG A 33 0.53 -12.45 -7.83
CA ARG A 33 1.56 -12.83 -8.81
C ARG A 33 1.56 -14.32 -9.09
N ASN A 34 1.34 -15.14 -8.07
CA ASN A 34 1.36 -16.60 -8.19
C ASN A 34 0.01 -17.18 -8.58
N GLY A 35 -0.97 -16.35 -8.88
CA GLY A 35 -2.29 -16.81 -9.32
C GLY A 35 -3.13 -17.42 -8.22
N LYS A 36 -2.77 -17.23 -6.95
CA LYS A 36 -3.53 -17.82 -5.83
C LYS A 36 -4.78 -17.05 -5.51
N ILE A 37 -4.77 -15.74 -5.75
CA ILE A 37 -5.96 -14.88 -5.59
C ILE A 37 -6.08 -13.97 -6.80
N PRO A 38 -7.29 -13.51 -7.13
CA PRO A 38 -7.46 -12.52 -8.20
C PRO A 38 -6.92 -11.15 -7.79
N ASN A 39 -6.87 -10.23 -8.74
CA ASN A 39 -6.53 -8.84 -8.46
C ASN A 39 -7.45 -8.30 -7.36
N VAL A 40 -6.89 -7.52 -6.46
CA VAL A 40 -7.61 -7.08 -5.26
C VAL A 40 -7.24 -5.64 -4.90
N ALA A 41 -8.18 -4.88 -4.35
CA ALA A 41 -7.93 -3.59 -3.76
C ALA A 41 -7.90 -3.75 -2.24
N LEU A 42 -6.82 -3.26 -1.62
CA LEU A 42 -6.64 -3.31 -0.16
C LEU A 42 -6.90 -1.94 0.42
N PHE A 43 -7.69 -1.87 1.46
CA PHE A 43 -8.03 -0.61 2.13
C PHE A 43 -7.53 -0.61 3.55
N PHE A 44 -6.87 0.48 3.94
CA PHE A 44 -6.31 0.65 5.28
C PHE A 44 -6.61 2.03 5.83
N HIS A 45 -6.72 2.11 7.16
CA HIS A 45 -6.66 3.35 7.91
C HIS A 45 -5.46 3.27 8.84
N TYR A 46 -4.68 4.34 8.95
CA TYR A 46 -3.50 4.33 9.80
C TYR A 46 -3.66 5.21 11.02
N PRO A 47 -3.11 4.80 12.18
CA PRO A 47 -2.82 5.76 13.23
C PRO A 47 -1.83 6.80 12.68
N PRO A 48 -1.68 7.97 13.31
CA PRO A 48 -0.76 8.97 12.80
C PRO A 48 0.63 8.41 12.55
N VAL A 49 1.13 8.57 11.34
CA VAL A 49 2.46 8.08 10.96
C VAL A 49 3.04 8.95 9.86
N TYR A 50 4.33 9.27 9.98
CA TYR A 50 5.08 9.92 8.92
C TYR A 50 5.97 8.91 8.24
N THR A 51 5.92 8.86 6.92
CA THR A 51 6.78 7.97 6.13
C THR A 51 7.71 8.79 5.26
N VAL A 52 8.91 8.30 5.01
CA VAL A 52 9.87 8.96 4.12
C VAL A 52 10.30 7.97 3.05
N GLY A 53 10.42 8.47 1.82
CA GLY A 53 10.85 7.68 0.68
C GLY A 53 12.32 7.90 0.35
N ARG A 54 12.71 7.45 -0.84
CA ARG A 54 14.11 7.54 -1.29
C ARG A 54 14.58 8.98 -1.50
N GLY A 55 13.66 9.90 -1.78
CA GLY A 55 13.98 11.32 -1.93
C GLY A 55 13.93 12.09 -0.63
N LYS A 56 14.15 11.43 0.50
CA LYS A 56 14.03 12.04 1.82
C LYS A 56 14.98 13.20 2.01
N LYS A 57 14.49 14.23 2.70
CA LYS A 57 15.25 15.40 3.07
C LYS A 57 15.10 15.63 4.58
N PRO A 58 16.11 15.25 5.39
CA PRO A 58 15.99 15.29 6.85
C PRO A 58 15.54 16.62 7.41
N GLU A 59 15.83 17.74 6.75
CA GLU A 59 15.41 19.05 7.19
C GLU A 59 13.89 19.23 7.20
N ASN A 60 13.16 18.37 6.47
CA ASN A 60 11.70 18.46 6.38
C ASN A 60 10.97 17.66 7.45
N TYR A 61 11.68 16.90 8.27
CA TYR A 61 11.04 16.11 9.33
C TYR A 61 11.82 16.08 10.63
N LYS A 62 12.43 17.22 10.96
CA LYS A 62 13.12 17.38 12.25
C LYS A 62 12.12 17.19 13.39
N ASN A 63 12.57 16.52 14.44
CA ASN A 63 11.77 16.30 15.65
C ASN A 63 10.52 15.45 15.43
N VAL A 64 10.45 14.72 14.32
CA VAL A 64 9.33 13.83 14.01
C VAL A 64 9.88 12.44 13.78
N GLU A 65 9.23 11.46 14.39
CA GLU A 65 9.58 10.06 14.15
C GLU A 65 9.02 9.65 12.79
N VAL A 66 9.86 9.01 11.98
CA VAL A 66 9.48 8.64 10.62
C VAL A 66 9.76 7.15 10.36
N VAL A 67 9.03 6.58 9.40
CA VAL A 67 9.26 5.23 8.89
C VAL A 67 9.83 5.34 7.49
N GLU A 68 10.97 4.73 7.24
CA GLU A 68 11.57 4.70 5.90
C GLU A 68 10.90 3.63 5.07
N VAL A 69 10.51 4.00 3.85
CA VAL A 69 9.80 3.10 2.94
C VAL A 69 10.42 3.17 1.54
N ASP A 70 10.22 2.11 0.76
CA ASP A 70 10.77 2.03 -0.59
C ASP A 70 9.79 2.61 -1.61
N ARG A 71 9.79 3.92 -1.70
CA ARG A 71 9.06 4.67 -2.71
C ARG A 71 9.83 5.94 -3.03
N GLY A 72 9.42 6.63 -4.08
CA GLY A 72 9.97 7.95 -4.37
C GLY A 72 9.41 9.00 -3.42
N GLY A 73 9.99 10.17 -3.47
CA GLY A 73 9.52 11.31 -2.69
C GLY A 73 10.14 11.42 -1.31
N ASP A 74 9.69 12.42 -0.59
CA ASP A 74 10.18 12.83 0.71
C ASP A 74 9.20 12.36 1.80
N VAL A 75 8.94 13.20 2.80
CA VAL A 75 8.06 12.87 3.90
C VAL A 75 6.59 12.93 3.48
N THR A 76 5.81 11.99 3.97
CA THR A 76 4.37 11.95 3.78
C THR A 76 3.71 11.62 5.11
N TYR A 77 2.61 12.31 5.42
CA TYR A 77 1.82 12.05 6.61
C TYR A 77 0.60 11.21 6.27
N HIS A 78 0.36 10.19 7.10
CA HIS A 78 -0.88 9.41 7.07
C HIS A 78 -1.51 9.48 8.47
N GLY A 79 -2.81 9.60 8.54
CA GLY A 79 -3.45 9.70 9.85
C GLY A 79 -4.96 9.53 9.80
N PRO A 80 -5.62 9.76 10.93
CA PRO A 80 -7.06 9.58 11.04
C PRO A 80 -7.83 10.37 9.97
N GLY A 81 -8.86 9.75 9.44
CA GLY A 81 -9.68 10.36 8.40
C GLY A 81 -9.19 10.13 6.98
N GLN A 82 -8.04 9.49 6.81
CA GLN A 82 -7.53 9.14 5.49
C GLN A 82 -7.78 7.66 5.21
N LEU A 83 -8.49 7.39 4.13
CA LEU A 83 -8.66 6.02 3.64
C LEU A 83 -7.61 5.78 2.57
N ILE A 84 -6.79 4.78 2.78
CA ILE A 84 -5.72 4.44 1.86
C ILE A 84 -6.14 3.20 1.06
N CYS A 85 -6.01 3.29 -0.26
CA CYS A 85 -6.35 2.19 -1.16
C CYS A 85 -5.12 1.78 -1.95
N TYR A 86 -4.78 0.48 -1.89
CA TYR A 86 -3.71 -0.10 -2.69
C TYR A 86 -4.31 -1.14 -3.64
N PRO A 87 -4.44 -0.81 -4.93
CA PRO A 87 -4.84 -1.82 -5.92
C PRO A 87 -3.66 -2.72 -6.24
N ILE A 88 -3.88 -4.02 -6.17
CA ILE A 88 -2.88 -5.04 -6.49
C ILE A 88 -3.32 -5.72 -7.78
N ILE A 89 -2.63 -5.42 -8.87
CA ILE A 89 -3.02 -5.85 -10.20
C ILE A 89 -1.84 -6.51 -10.90
N ASP A 90 -2.06 -7.69 -11.46
CA ASP A 90 -1.03 -8.35 -12.26
C ASP A 90 -1.10 -7.81 -13.69
N LEU A 91 -0.19 -6.91 -14.00
CA LEU A 91 -0.14 -6.25 -15.30
C LEU A 91 0.20 -7.20 -16.44
N ARG A 92 0.78 -8.35 -16.15
CA ARG A 92 1.08 -9.34 -17.18
C ARG A 92 -0.19 -9.85 -17.83
N ILE A 93 -1.30 -9.86 -17.10
CA ILE A 93 -2.59 -10.30 -17.60
C ILE A 93 -3.24 -9.22 -18.46
N ASN A 94 -2.94 -7.96 -18.18
CA ASN A 94 -3.56 -6.81 -18.83
C ASN A 94 -3.09 -6.56 -20.26
N TRP A 95 -1.99 -7.16 -20.66
CA TRP A 95 -1.36 -6.88 -21.94
C TRP A 95 -1.55 -7.99 -22.97
N MET A 96 -2.51 -8.81 -22.78
CA MET A 96 -2.82 -9.92 -23.68
C MET A 96 -3.56 -9.47 -24.92
#